data_63f6d8873047681331b859c29cba05a8
#
_entry.id   63f6d8873047681331b859c29cba05a8
#
_cell.length_a   1.000
_cell.length_b   1.000
_cell.length_c   1.000
_cell.angle_alpha   90.00
_cell.angle_beta   90.00
_cell.angle_gamma   90.00
#
_symmetry.space_group_name_H-M   'P 1'
#
loop_
_entity.id
_entity.type
_entity.pdbx_description
1 polymer ?
#
loop_
_entity_poly.entity_id
_entity_poly.type
_entity_poly.pdbx_seq_one_letter_code
_entity_poly.pdbx_strand_id
1 'polypeptide(L)'
;TIKKVDNTGNIITITEDGGAGPDGKTLQLGGPNDYATLLSNGAGWYIKASNCMTGNIRYAEASGTYDIDMAVDVYLISSYGGAVTARLPPADAVEAIGRVITIKKTDPSSNNVTVTEQGGGGPDQSSQTLSSRYQAITVISNGAEWYVLSRNP
;
A
#
# COMPACT_ATOMS: atom_id res chain seq x y z
N THR A 1 15.95 13.51 -15.22
CA THR A 1 14.53 13.11 -15.27
C THR A 1 14.36 11.91 -16.18
N ILE A 2 13.63 10.92 -15.72
CA ILE A 2 13.20 9.73 -16.48
C ILE A 2 11.70 9.83 -16.66
N LYS A 3 11.20 9.58 -17.87
CA LYS A 3 9.77 9.66 -18.19
C LYS A 3 9.35 8.46 -19.03
N LYS A 4 8.24 7.80 -18.65
CA LYS A 4 7.57 6.80 -19.46
C LYS A 4 6.67 7.50 -20.47
N VAL A 5 6.87 7.26 -21.77
CA VAL A 5 6.16 7.96 -22.85
C VAL A 5 5.11 7.09 -23.56
N ASP A 6 5.21 5.77 -23.39
CA ASP A 6 4.25 4.84 -24.00
C ASP A 6 3.04 4.55 -23.12
N ASN A 7 1.97 4.04 -23.72
CA ASN A 7 0.74 3.64 -23.04
C ASN A 7 0.64 2.10 -22.89
N THR A 8 1.78 1.41 -22.86
CA THR A 8 1.79 -0.04 -22.63
C THR A 8 1.66 -0.35 -21.14
N GLY A 9 1.24 -1.57 -20.80
CA GLY A 9 1.22 -2.05 -19.42
C GLY A 9 2.62 -2.40 -18.87
N ASN A 10 3.69 -2.15 -19.63
CA ASN A 10 5.06 -2.40 -19.19
C ASN A 10 5.48 -1.37 -18.14
N ILE A 11 6.14 -1.82 -17.08
CA ILE A 11 6.61 -0.98 -15.98
C ILE A 11 8.11 -0.68 -16.20
N ILE A 12 8.50 0.59 -16.03
CA ILE A 12 9.91 0.98 -15.92
C ILE A 12 10.26 0.97 -14.43
N THR A 13 11.18 0.11 -14.05
CA THR A 13 11.67 0.05 -12.66
C THR A 13 13.01 0.80 -12.58
N ILE A 14 13.14 1.68 -11.60
CA ILE A 14 14.35 2.45 -11.34
C ILE A 14 14.94 1.97 -10.02
N THR A 15 16.14 1.43 -10.09
CA THR A 15 16.94 0.96 -8.95
C THR A 15 18.32 1.57 -8.98
N GLU A 16 19.03 1.55 -7.86
CA GLU A 16 20.46 1.82 -7.80
C GLU A 16 21.26 0.56 -8.09
N ASP A 17 22.49 0.70 -8.52
CA ASP A 17 23.46 -0.41 -8.57
C ASP A 17 23.67 -0.91 -7.13
N GLY A 18 23.37 -2.20 -6.91
CA GLY A 18 23.36 -2.80 -5.56
C GLY A 18 21.97 -3.05 -4.98
N GLY A 19 20.88 -2.69 -5.68
CA GLY A 19 19.54 -3.24 -5.45
C GLY A 19 18.52 -2.35 -4.74
N ALA A 20 18.91 -1.33 -3.99
CA ALA A 20 17.99 -0.33 -3.50
C ALA A 20 17.66 0.68 -4.61
N GLY A 21 16.62 1.47 -4.48
CA GLY A 21 16.28 2.55 -5.39
C GLY A 21 16.52 3.92 -4.75
N PRO A 22 16.20 5.01 -5.47
CA PRO A 22 16.23 6.35 -4.93
C PRO A 22 15.48 6.45 -3.60
N ASP A 23 16.04 7.15 -2.61
CA ASP A 23 15.54 7.20 -1.23
C ASP A 23 15.43 5.81 -0.57
N GLY A 24 16.28 4.86 -1.00
CA GLY A 24 16.26 3.48 -0.49
C GLY A 24 15.04 2.66 -0.94
N LYS A 25 14.30 3.12 -1.96
CA LYS A 25 13.06 2.49 -2.45
C LYS A 25 13.12 2.21 -3.95
N THR A 26 12.55 1.09 -4.36
CA THR A 26 12.32 0.83 -5.79
C THR A 26 11.23 1.76 -6.31
N LEU A 27 11.54 2.54 -7.35
CA LEU A 27 10.59 3.43 -8.00
C LEU A 27 10.09 2.82 -9.29
N GLN A 28 8.78 2.84 -9.52
CA GLN A 28 8.15 2.26 -10.70
C GLN A 28 7.33 3.33 -11.46
N LEU A 29 7.56 3.42 -12.78
CA LEU A 29 6.78 4.23 -13.69
C LEU A 29 5.84 3.27 -14.47
N GLY A 30 4.58 3.22 -14.09
CA GLY A 30 3.59 2.26 -14.64
C GLY A 30 2.63 2.88 -15.64
N GLY A 31 2.34 4.16 -15.49
CA GLY A 31 1.39 4.88 -16.33
C GLY A 31 2.03 5.70 -17.45
N PRO A 32 1.25 6.06 -18.49
CA PRO A 32 1.72 6.98 -19.50
C PRO A 32 1.99 8.36 -18.89
N ASN A 33 3.12 8.95 -19.25
CA ASN A 33 3.61 10.21 -18.71
C ASN A 33 4.07 10.19 -17.24
N ASP A 34 4.15 9.03 -16.61
CA ASP A 34 4.85 8.94 -15.32
C ASP A 34 6.29 9.40 -15.48
N TYR A 35 6.76 10.18 -14.53
CA TYR A 35 8.14 10.65 -14.51
C TYR A 35 8.72 10.66 -13.10
N ALA A 36 10.05 10.60 -13.04
CA ALA A 36 10.84 10.88 -11.85
C ALA A 36 12.03 11.75 -12.19
N THR A 37 12.24 12.77 -11.38
CA THR A 37 13.46 13.58 -11.40
C THR A 37 14.30 13.21 -10.19
N LEU A 38 15.50 12.71 -10.44
CA LEU A 38 16.43 12.24 -9.44
C LEU A 38 17.59 13.21 -9.27
N LEU A 39 18.11 13.29 -8.05
CA LEU A 39 19.29 14.05 -7.68
C LEU A 39 20.27 13.12 -6.96
N SER A 40 21.54 13.13 -7.34
CA SER A 40 22.61 12.47 -6.59
C SER A 40 23.37 13.48 -5.73
N ASN A 41 23.72 13.08 -4.51
CA ASN A 41 24.63 13.82 -3.64
C ASN A 41 26.03 13.20 -3.57
N GLY A 42 26.33 12.23 -4.46
CA GLY A 42 27.59 11.49 -4.51
C GLY A 42 27.62 10.25 -3.60
N ALA A 43 26.68 10.10 -2.66
CA ALA A 43 26.54 8.93 -1.79
C ALA A 43 25.28 8.11 -2.10
N GLY A 44 24.28 8.71 -2.73
CA GLY A 44 23.04 8.05 -3.11
C GLY A 44 22.19 8.92 -4.02
N TRP A 45 21.06 8.34 -4.46
CA TRP A 45 20.09 9.02 -5.29
C TRP A 45 18.83 9.37 -4.50
N TYR A 46 18.27 10.54 -4.76
CA TYR A 46 17.10 11.09 -4.09
C TYR A 46 16.04 11.49 -5.10
N ILE A 47 14.78 11.32 -4.77
CA ILE A 47 13.66 11.76 -5.60
C ILE A 47 13.45 13.25 -5.36
N LYS A 48 13.77 14.07 -6.37
CA LYS A 48 13.53 15.51 -6.35
C LYS A 48 12.06 15.85 -6.68
N ALA A 49 11.49 15.14 -7.63
CA ALA A 49 10.10 15.27 -8.05
C ALA A 49 9.67 14.02 -8.78
N SER A 50 8.43 13.60 -8.60
CA SER A 50 7.80 12.52 -9.38
C SER A 50 6.29 12.75 -9.44
N ASN A 51 5.67 12.29 -10.52
CA ASN A 51 4.22 12.13 -10.60
C ASN A 51 3.84 10.66 -10.76
N CYS A 52 4.83 9.77 -10.73
CA CYS A 52 4.51 8.37 -10.64
C CYS A 52 3.60 8.21 -9.44
N MET A 53 2.42 7.70 -9.68
CA MET A 53 1.51 7.36 -8.63
C MET A 53 2.24 6.33 -7.76
N THR A 54 2.73 6.77 -6.62
CA THR A 54 3.15 5.87 -5.55
C THR A 54 1.94 5.18 -4.92
N GLY A 55 0.78 5.33 -5.54
CA GLY A 55 -0.41 4.56 -5.26
C GLY A 55 -0.26 3.15 -5.82
N ASN A 56 0.62 2.34 -5.25
CA ASN A 56 0.71 0.93 -5.56
C ASN A 56 -0.62 0.27 -5.18
N ILE A 57 -1.38 -0.12 -6.20
CA ILE A 57 -2.61 -0.90 -6.02
C ILE A 57 -2.24 -2.37 -6.10
N ARG A 58 -2.61 -3.13 -5.09
CA ARG A 58 -2.47 -4.59 -5.09
C ARG A 58 -3.83 -5.25 -5.06
N TYR A 59 -4.09 -6.12 -6.03
CA TYR A 59 -5.18 -7.08 -5.96
C TYR A 59 -4.67 -8.36 -5.31
N ALA A 60 -5.39 -8.87 -4.32
CA ALA A 60 -5.06 -10.11 -3.64
C ALA A 60 -6.32 -10.98 -3.51
N GLU A 61 -6.24 -12.23 -3.99
CA GLU A 61 -7.13 -13.30 -3.57
C GLU A 61 -6.48 -13.98 -2.37
N ALA A 62 -7.12 -13.89 -1.21
CA ALA A 62 -6.53 -14.35 0.03
C ALA A 62 -7.54 -15.14 0.86
N SER A 63 -7.02 -15.97 1.74
CA SER A 63 -7.73 -16.59 2.85
C SER A 63 -6.78 -16.70 4.04
N GLY A 64 -7.32 -16.62 5.26
CA GLY A 64 -6.51 -16.60 6.47
C GLY A 64 -5.78 -15.26 6.67
N THR A 65 -4.54 -15.31 7.11
CA THR A 65 -3.76 -14.10 7.41
C THR A 65 -3.07 -13.53 6.17
N TYR A 66 -3.19 -12.23 5.97
CA TYR A 66 -2.57 -11.48 4.88
C TYR A 66 -1.87 -10.24 5.44
N ASP A 67 -0.56 -10.20 5.35
CA ASP A 67 0.22 -9.07 5.84
C ASP A 67 0.22 -7.92 4.83
N ILE A 68 -0.07 -6.71 5.30
CA ILE A 68 -0.10 -5.48 4.52
C ILE A 68 1.33 -4.96 4.38
N ASP A 69 1.76 -4.79 3.13
CA ASP A 69 3.05 -4.24 2.76
C ASP A 69 2.95 -2.71 2.65
N MET A 70 3.81 -1.98 3.35
CA MET A 70 3.81 -0.51 3.34
C MET A 70 4.27 0.10 2.01
N ALA A 71 4.75 -0.69 1.06
CA ALA A 71 5.00 -0.22 -0.29
C ALA A 71 3.71 -0.05 -1.14
N VAL A 72 2.55 -0.47 -0.62
CA VAL A 72 1.26 -0.45 -1.33
C VAL A 72 0.28 0.45 -0.59
N ASP A 73 -0.40 1.34 -1.31
CA ASP A 73 -1.33 2.31 -0.72
C ASP A 73 -2.79 1.85 -0.80
N VAL A 74 -3.13 1.00 -1.79
CA VAL A 74 -4.49 0.50 -1.99
C VAL A 74 -4.50 -1.01 -2.16
N TYR A 75 -5.21 -1.69 -1.28
CA TYR A 75 -5.45 -3.12 -1.34
C TYR A 75 -6.87 -3.42 -1.80
N LEU A 76 -6.98 -4.15 -2.90
CA LEU A 76 -8.22 -4.71 -3.39
C LEU A 76 -8.22 -6.20 -3.04
N ILE A 77 -8.90 -6.57 -1.94
CA ILE A 77 -8.86 -7.92 -1.38
C ILE A 77 -10.13 -8.68 -1.77
N SER A 78 -9.96 -9.84 -2.38
CA SER A 78 -10.99 -10.84 -2.57
C SER A 78 -10.88 -11.91 -1.47
N SER A 79 -11.91 -12.04 -0.66
CA SER A 79 -12.06 -13.09 0.36
C SER A 79 -12.90 -14.27 -0.14
N TYR A 80 -13.00 -14.46 -1.46
CA TYR A 80 -13.85 -15.49 -2.06
C TYR A 80 -13.47 -16.89 -1.58
N GLY A 81 -12.20 -17.17 -1.40
CA GLY A 81 -11.67 -18.46 -0.91
C GLY A 81 -11.75 -18.68 0.60
N GLY A 82 -12.17 -17.69 1.39
CA GLY A 82 -12.27 -17.75 2.86
C GLY A 82 -12.12 -16.39 3.52
N ALA A 83 -12.40 -16.31 4.81
CA ALA A 83 -12.21 -15.08 5.58
C ALA A 83 -10.74 -14.66 5.59
N VAL A 84 -10.48 -13.35 5.51
CA VAL A 84 -9.14 -12.75 5.49
C VAL A 84 -8.93 -11.91 6.73
N THR A 85 -7.79 -12.08 7.38
CA THR A 85 -7.28 -11.15 8.39
C THR A 85 -6.15 -10.34 7.77
N ALA A 86 -6.44 -9.12 7.35
CA ALA A 86 -5.47 -8.17 6.82
C ALA A 86 -4.74 -7.48 7.97
N ARG A 87 -3.44 -7.77 8.15
CA ARG A 87 -2.66 -7.25 9.27
C ARG A 87 -1.79 -6.08 8.84
N LEU A 88 -2.05 -4.93 9.39
CA LEU A 88 -1.17 -3.77 9.34
C LEU A 88 0.11 -4.05 10.16
N PRO A 89 1.28 -3.53 9.78
CA PRO A 89 2.43 -3.57 10.66
C PRO A 89 2.18 -2.75 11.92
N PRO A 90 3.03 -2.87 12.96
CA PRO A 90 2.96 -1.98 14.12
C PRO A 90 2.98 -0.52 13.68
N ALA A 91 2.14 0.31 14.31
CA ALA A 91 1.99 1.71 13.92
C ALA A 91 3.27 2.53 14.09
N ASP A 92 4.16 2.11 15.00
CA ASP A 92 5.48 2.70 15.27
C ASP A 92 6.60 2.19 14.35
N ALA A 93 6.30 1.23 13.47
CA ALA A 93 7.26 0.80 12.47
C ALA A 93 7.62 1.97 11.55
N VAL A 94 8.91 2.16 11.30
CA VAL A 94 9.42 3.33 10.53
C VAL A 94 8.74 3.48 9.18
N GLU A 95 8.45 2.37 8.50
CA GLU A 95 7.76 2.34 7.21
C GLU A 95 6.25 2.63 7.32
N ALA A 96 5.67 2.55 8.52
CA ALA A 96 4.24 2.79 8.74
C ALA A 96 3.93 4.26 9.09
N ILE A 97 4.88 4.98 9.69
CA ILE A 97 4.66 6.34 10.18
C ILE A 97 4.21 7.28 9.07
N GLY A 98 3.04 7.91 9.24
CA GLY A 98 2.46 8.84 8.27
C GLY A 98 1.84 8.17 7.04
N ARG A 99 1.85 6.83 6.95
CA ARG A 99 1.27 6.11 5.80
C ARG A 99 -0.24 6.13 5.87
N VAL A 100 -0.83 6.34 4.70
CA VAL A 100 -2.28 6.22 4.48
C VAL A 100 -2.52 5.00 3.61
N ILE A 101 -3.30 4.04 4.10
CA ILE A 101 -3.61 2.78 3.42
C ILE A 101 -5.12 2.65 3.25
N THR A 102 -5.54 2.29 2.04
CA THR A 102 -6.93 1.94 1.76
C THR A 102 -7.06 0.45 1.53
N ILE A 103 -7.98 -0.20 2.23
CA ILE A 103 -8.28 -1.62 2.08
C ILE A 103 -9.75 -1.75 1.66
N LYS A 104 -9.99 -2.47 0.55
CA LYS A 104 -11.32 -2.66 -0.03
C LYS A 104 -11.61 -4.13 -0.27
N LYS A 105 -12.77 -4.61 0.20
CA LYS A 105 -13.30 -5.93 -0.16
C LYS A 105 -13.92 -5.87 -1.55
N THR A 106 -13.54 -6.79 -2.44
CA THR A 106 -13.96 -6.75 -3.86
C THR A 106 -14.97 -7.81 -4.26
N ASP A 107 -15.07 -8.89 -3.52
CA ASP A 107 -15.92 -10.05 -3.83
C ASP A 107 -17.28 -10.01 -3.10
N PRO A 108 -18.30 -10.72 -3.63
CA PRO A 108 -19.64 -10.76 -3.04
C PRO A 108 -19.84 -11.85 -1.99
N SER A 109 -18.79 -12.61 -1.61
CA SER A 109 -18.92 -13.68 -0.63
C SER A 109 -19.31 -13.14 0.76
N SER A 110 -19.84 -13.98 1.60
CA SER A 110 -20.11 -13.70 3.01
C SER A 110 -18.85 -13.73 3.90
N ASN A 111 -17.70 -14.09 3.32
CA ASN A 111 -16.44 -14.10 4.05
C ASN A 111 -15.99 -12.67 4.34
N ASN A 112 -15.57 -12.42 5.56
CA ASN A 112 -15.13 -11.09 5.98
C ASN A 112 -13.67 -10.82 5.59
N VAL A 113 -13.35 -9.53 5.37
CA VAL A 113 -11.99 -8.99 5.46
C VAL A 113 -11.91 -8.22 6.76
N THR A 114 -11.12 -8.71 7.71
CA THR A 114 -10.92 -8.08 9.02
C THR A 114 -9.56 -7.40 9.03
N VAL A 115 -9.53 -6.10 9.29
CA VAL A 115 -8.29 -5.30 9.40
C VAL A 115 -7.87 -5.24 10.85
N THR A 116 -6.65 -5.68 11.13
CA THR A 116 -6.03 -5.72 12.45
C THR A 116 -4.63 -5.14 12.39
N GLU A 117 -3.97 -5.03 13.53
CA GLU A 117 -2.55 -4.73 13.64
C GLU A 117 -1.76 -5.99 14.05
N GLN A 118 -0.52 -6.10 13.61
CA GLN A 118 0.40 -7.13 14.12
C GLN A 118 0.62 -6.91 15.61
N GLY A 119 0.48 -7.98 16.40
CA GLY A 119 0.56 -7.88 17.87
C GLY A 119 -0.80 -7.73 18.55
N GLY A 120 -1.88 -7.52 17.80
CA GLY A 120 -3.25 -7.42 18.31
C GLY A 120 -3.80 -5.99 18.24
N GLY A 121 -5.11 -5.85 18.44
CA GLY A 121 -5.79 -4.57 18.25
C GLY A 121 -6.09 -4.29 16.78
N GLY A 122 -6.06 -3.03 16.41
CA GLY A 122 -6.32 -2.54 15.05
C GLY A 122 -6.59 -1.05 15.04
N PRO A 123 -6.98 -0.47 13.88
CA PRO A 123 -7.31 0.95 13.79
C PRO A 123 -8.38 1.36 14.80
N ASP A 124 -8.19 2.52 15.44
CA ASP A 124 -9.01 3.00 16.56
C ASP A 124 -9.10 1.98 17.71
N GLN A 125 -7.99 1.27 18.00
CA GLN A 125 -7.82 0.27 19.07
C GLN A 125 -8.72 -0.98 18.93
N SER A 126 -9.33 -1.19 17.76
CA SER A 126 -10.18 -2.35 17.51
C SER A 126 -10.08 -2.87 16.08
N SER A 127 -10.29 -4.18 15.91
CA SER A 127 -10.35 -4.74 14.57
C SER A 127 -11.54 -4.16 13.77
N GLN A 128 -11.32 -3.87 12.49
CA GLN A 128 -12.32 -3.34 11.59
C GLN A 128 -12.75 -4.41 10.58
N THR A 129 -14.05 -4.66 10.44
CA THR A 129 -14.57 -5.74 9.58
C THR A 129 -15.27 -5.16 8.34
N LEU A 130 -14.85 -5.61 7.16
CA LEU A 130 -15.52 -5.38 5.88
C LEU A 130 -16.28 -6.67 5.52
N SER A 131 -17.60 -6.65 5.64
CA SER A 131 -18.46 -7.83 5.47
C SER A 131 -19.16 -7.88 4.12
N SER A 132 -19.29 -6.73 3.45
CA SER A 132 -20.02 -6.63 2.20
C SER A 132 -19.11 -6.24 1.04
N ARG A 133 -19.49 -6.63 -0.17
CA ARG A 133 -18.79 -6.24 -1.40
C ARG A 133 -18.67 -4.73 -1.50
N TYR A 134 -17.49 -4.27 -1.89
CA TYR A 134 -17.12 -2.87 -2.07
C TYR A 134 -17.00 -2.03 -0.79
N GLN A 135 -17.23 -2.59 0.38
CA GLN A 135 -16.82 -1.91 1.60
C GLN A 135 -15.32 -1.63 1.59
N ALA A 136 -14.96 -0.46 2.08
CA ALA A 136 -13.58 -0.04 2.17
C ALA A 136 -13.33 0.74 3.46
N ILE A 137 -12.09 0.72 3.91
CA ILE A 137 -11.57 1.49 5.02
C ILE A 137 -10.27 2.16 4.61
N THR A 138 -10.09 3.41 4.98
CA THR A 138 -8.83 4.14 4.85
C THR A 138 -8.29 4.43 6.24
N VAL A 139 -7.05 4.05 6.48
CA VAL A 139 -6.39 4.19 7.79
C VAL A 139 -5.09 4.98 7.64
N ILE A 140 -4.67 5.63 8.73
CA ILE A 140 -3.40 6.35 8.83
C ILE A 140 -2.67 5.95 10.12
N SER A 141 -1.33 5.83 10.07
CA SER A 141 -0.51 5.74 11.27
C SER A 141 0.02 7.13 11.66
N ASN A 142 -0.06 7.46 12.95
CA ASN A 142 0.59 8.64 13.51
C ASN A 142 1.96 8.32 14.17
N GLY A 143 2.43 7.07 14.04
CA GLY A 143 3.66 6.58 14.68
C GLY A 143 3.46 5.98 16.07
N ALA A 144 2.24 5.97 16.61
CA ALA A 144 1.88 5.33 17.87
C ALA A 144 0.68 4.39 17.70
N GLU A 145 -0.27 4.77 16.89
CA GLU A 145 -1.52 4.04 16.65
C GLU A 145 -1.98 4.21 15.20
N TRP A 146 -2.77 3.24 14.73
CA TRP A 146 -3.52 3.35 13.49
C TRP A 146 -4.90 3.97 13.74
N TYR A 147 -5.29 4.93 12.92
CA TYR A 147 -6.58 5.62 12.98
C TYR A 147 -7.39 5.40 11.70
N VAL A 148 -8.70 5.28 11.85
CA VAL A 148 -9.62 5.28 10.73
C VAL A 148 -9.86 6.70 10.24
N LEU A 149 -9.49 7.00 8.99
CA LEU A 149 -9.80 8.29 8.34
C LEU A 149 -11.17 8.29 7.68
N SER A 150 -11.52 7.17 7.06
CA SER A 150 -12.81 7.01 6.40
C SER A 150 -13.21 5.55 6.31
N ARG A 151 -14.50 5.30 6.29
CA ARG A 151 -15.10 4.00 6.03
C ARG A 151 -16.36 4.21 5.21
N ASN A 152 -16.51 3.48 4.09
CA ASN A 152 -17.80 3.39 3.44
C ASN A 152 -18.58 2.18 3.98
N PRO A 153 -19.88 2.30 4.13
CA PRO A 153 -20.74 1.21 4.60
C PRO A 153 -20.84 0.05 3.60
#